data_1f1ef41305f760e6300a18e3e14578c5
#
_entry.id   1f1ef41305f760e6300a18e3e14578c5
#
_cell.length_a   1.000
_cell.length_b   1.000
_cell.length_c   1.000
_cell.angle_alpha   90.00
_cell.angle_beta   90.00
_cell.angle_gamma   90.00
#
_symmetry.space_group_name_H-M   'P 1'
#
loop_
_entity.id
_entity.type
_entity.pdbx_description
1 polymer ?
#
loop_
_entity_poly.entity_id
_entity_poly.type
_entity_poly.pdbx_seq_one_letter_code
_entity_poly.pdbx_strand_id
1 'polypeptide(L)'
;AGDTELAYVMGRVTAVEARAVGIHVPFAPVLDVNNNPDNPVINVRSFGEDPAQVAALGAAFVRGVQENGGIATGKHFPGHGDTDVDSHMALPLIPHDRARMDSVELFPFQAAIDAGMGVVMTAHISVPSLNNGLRDPATLSAAILTDLLREDMHFDGLLFTDAMDMSAIARQ
;
A
#
# COMPACT_ATOMS: atom_id res chain seq x y z
N ALA A 1 5.58 18.15 5.38
CA ALA A 1 6.96 18.61 5.45
C ALA A 1 7.80 18.17 4.24
N GLY A 2 7.50 17.07 3.56
CA GLY A 2 8.19 16.62 2.34
C GLY A 2 9.68 16.27 2.52
N ASP A 3 10.11 15.96 3.75
CA ASP A 3 11.50 15.72 4.10
C ASP A 3 11.79 14.21 4.14
N THR A 4 12.55 13.72 3.17
CA THR A 4 12.90 12.29 3.04
C THR A 4 13.87 11.82 4.12
N GLU A 5 14.71 12.70 4.68
CA GLU A 5 15.61 12.34 5.77
C GLU A 5 14.80 12.08 7.06
N LEU A 6 13.83 12.93 7.35
CA LEU A 6 12.90 12.69 8.45
C LEU A 6 12.07 11.41 8.26
N ALA A 7 11.62 11.12 7.04
CA ALA A 7 10.90 9.88 6.74
C ALA A 7 11.79 8.65 6.97
N TYR A 8 13.06 8.70 6.57
CA TYR A 8 14.04 7.65 6.89
C TYR A 8 14.21 7.48 8.41
N VAL A 9 14.39 8.58 9.14
CA VAL A 9 14.53 8.54 10.61
C VAL A 9 13.28 7.94 11.26
N MET A 10 12.08 8.29 10.78
CA MET A 10 10.83 7.69 11.26
C MET A 10 10.83 6.17 11.05
N GLY A 11 11.21 5.69 9.86
CA GLY A 11 11.34 4.26 9.57
C GLY A 11 12.34 3.57 10.48
N ARG A 12 13.51 4.17 10.69
CA ARG A 12 14.55 3.67 11.60
C ARG A 12 14.04 3.54 13.04
N VAL A 13 13.41 4.60 13.56
CA VAL A 13 12.86 4.58 14.93
C VAL A 13 11.77 3.52 15.06
N THR A 14 10.87 3.44 14.07
CA THR A 14 9.82 2.40 14.02
C THR A 14 10.43 1.00 14.10
N ALA A 15 11.47 0.71 13.32
CA ALA A 15 12.11 -0.60 13.34
C ALA A 15 12.78 -0.90 14.69
N VAL A 16 13.56 0.04 15.22
CA VAL A 16 14.29 -0.14 16.49
C VAL A 16 13.31 -0.37 17.66
N GLU A 17 12.26 0.42 17.77
CA GLU A 17 11.27 0.29 18.84
C GLU A 17 10.42 -0.98 18.69
N ALA A 18 9.97 -1.30 17.45
CA ALA A 18 9.24 -2.53 17.17
C ALA A 18 10.07 -3.77 17.53
N ARG A 19 11.34 -3.80 17.15
CA ARG A 19 12.27 -4.90 17.46
C ARG A 19 12.49 -5.04 18.96
N ALA A 20 12.58 -3.95 19.69
CA ALA A 20 12.78 -3.97 21.15
C ALA A 20 11.62 -4.69 21.90
N VAL A 21 10.41 -4.70 21.32
CA VAL A 21 9.25 -5.41 21.87
C VAL A 21 8.91 -6.72 21.12
N GLY A 22 9.81 -7.21 20.26
CA GLY A 22 9.66 -8.48 19.57
C GLY A 22 8.85 -8.42 18.26
N ILE A 23 8.49 -7.23 17.75
CA ILE A 23 7.80 -7.06 16.48
C ILE A 23 8.83 -6.97 15.35
N HIS A 24 8.74 -7.86 14.36
CA HIS A 24 9.65 -7.93 13.21
C HIS A 24 9.10 -7.25 11.97
N VAL A 25 7.77 -7.22 11.82
CA VAL A 25 7.06 -6.75 10.63
C VAL A 25 6.07 -5.65 11.06
N PRO A 26 6.51 -4.39 11.15
CA PRO A 26 5.59 -3.28 11.36
C PRO A 26 4.71 -3.08 10.12
N PHE A 27 3.40 -2.87 10.29
CA PHE A 27 2.46 -2.64 9.20
C PHE A 27 2.49 -1.18 8.71
N ALA A 28 3.67 -0.78 8.23
CA ALA A 28 4.00 0.55 7.72
C ALA A 28 5.11 0.45 6.65
N PRO A 29 5.15 1.38 5.69
CA PRO A 29 4.38 2.62 5.57
C PRO A 29 3.02 2.47 4.89
N VAL A 30 2.16 3.51 5.01
CA VAL A 30 1.00 3.72 4.13
C VAL A 30 1.49 4.39 2.85
N LEU A 31 1.26 3.73 1.70
CA LEU A 31 1.69 4.19 0.37
C LEU A 31 0.51 4.72 -0.47
N ASP A 32 -0.68 4.74 0.11
CA ASP A 32 -1.88 5.28 -0.53
C ASP A 32 -1.72 6.79 -0.78
N VAL A 33 -2.03 7.23 -2.00
CA VAL A 33 -2.06 8.65 -2.37
C VAL A 33 -3.42 9.23 -2.00
N ASN A 34 -3.47 10.13 -1.00
CA ASN A 34 -4.73 10.65 -0.45
C ASN A 34 -5.30 11.80 -1.31
N ASN A 35 -5.63 11.52 -2.55
CA ASN A 35 -6.10 12.51 -3.52
C ASN A 35 -7.63 12.70 -3.52
N ASN A 36 -8.37 11.93 -2.73
CA ASN A 36 -9.80 12.09 -2.52
C ASN A 36 -10.06 12.70 -1.12
N PRO A 37 -10.55 13.94 -1.02
CA PRO A 37 -10.83 14.59 0.27
C PRO A 37 -11.94 13.88 1.08
N ASP A 38 -12.81 13.12 0.41
CA ASP A 38 -13.91 12.38 1.04
C ASP A 38 -13.50 10.98 1.49
N ASN A 39 -12.22 10.59 1.34
CA ASN A 39 -11.73 9.29 1.77
C ASN A 39 -11.83 9.13 3.29
N PRO A 40 -12.64 8.19 3.80
CA PRO A 40 -12.85 8.05 5.24
C PRO A 40 -11.75 7.24 5.96
N VAL A 41 -10.88 6.56 5.20
CA VAL A 41 -9.95 5.53 5.75
C VAL A 41 -8.52 6.02 5.77
N ILE A 42 -8.03 6.62 4.70
CA ILE A 42 -6.60 6.96 4.54
C ILE A 42 -6.26 8.30 5.20
N ASN A 43 -6.80 9.39 4.69
CA ASN A 43 -6.70 10.72 5.28
C ASN A 43 -5.28 11.02 5.85
N VAL A 44 -5.18 11.41 7.12
CA VAL A 44 -3.90 11.78 7.79
C VAL A 44 -2.89 10.65 7.93
N ARG A 45 -3.23 9.44 7.56
CA ARG A 45 -2.31 8.29 7.57
C ARG A 45 -1.35 8.30 6.38
N SER A 46 -1.72 8.97 5.28
CA SER A 46 -0.90 9.10 4.06
C SER A 46 0.24 10.10 4.24
N PHE A 47 1.28 9.95 3.44
CA PHE A 47 2.35 10.94 3.27
C PHE A 47 1.92 12.16 2.44
N GLY A 48 0.76 12.13 1.78
CA GLY A 48 0.23 13.26 1.03
C GLY A 48 -0.67 12.90 -0.15
N GLU A 49 -0.91 13.91 -0.97
CA GLU A 49 -1.83 13.86 -2.13
C GLU A 49 -1.06 13.78 -3.47
N ASP A 50 0.25 14.03 -3.44
CA ASP A 50 1.13 13.97 -4.61
C ASP A 50 1.82 12.60 -4.70
N PRO A 51 1.63 11.82 -5.78
CA PRO A 51 2.22 10.50 -5.94
C PRO A 51 3.74 10.50 -5.83
N ALA A 52 4.42 11.51 -6.37
CA ALA A 52 5.88 11.61 -6.32
C ALA A 52 6.38 11.86 -4.88
N GLN A 53 5.67 12.69 -4.12
CA GLN A 53 5.97 12.92 -2.72
C GLN A 53 5.73 11.65 -1.89
N VAL A 54 4.59 10.97 -2.08
CA VAL A 54 4.29 9.71 -1.38
C VAL A 54 5.33 8.65 -1.69
N ALA A 55 5.73 8.52 -2.95
CA ALA A 55 6.78 7.61 -3.40
C ALA A 55 8.13 7.90 -2.73
N ALA A 56 8.58 9.16 -2.75
CA ALA A 56 9.87 9.55 -2.19
C ALA A 56 9.93 9.33 -0.66
N LEU A 57 8.87 9.73 0.06
CA LEU A 57 8.79 9.57 1.52
C LEU A 57 8.59 8.09 1.91
N GLY A 58 7.75 7.36 1.18
CA GLY A 58 7.52 5.93 1.38
C GLY A 58 8.80 5.11 1.19
N ALA A 59 9.52 5.33 0.09
CA ALA A 59 10.81 4.68 -0.17
C ALA A 59 11.86 5.00 0.90
N ALA A 60 11.92 6.24 1.37
CA ALA A 60 12.84 6.63 2.45
C ALA A 60 12.48 5.93 3.78
N PHE A 61 11.19 5.86 4.13
CA PHE A 61 10.71 5.13 5.30
C PHE A 61 11.05 3.63 5.20
N VAL A 62 10.82 3.00 4.04
CA VAL A 62 11.16 1.60 3.78
C VAL A 62 12.64 1.35 4.06
N ARG A 63 13.55 2.16 3.48
CA ARG A 63 14.99 2.03 3.77
C ARG A 63 15.29 2.16 5.26
N GLY A 64 14.66 3.14 5.93
CA GLY A 64 14.81 3.31 7.37
C GLY A 64 14.44 2.07 8.18
N VAL A 65 13.37 1.37 7.79
CA VAL A 65 12.95 0.10 8.43
C VAL A 65 13.90 -1.03 8.10
N GLN A 66 14.17 -1.27 6.81
CA GLN A 66 14.95 -2.42 6.32
C GLN A 66 16.39 -2.40 6.83
N GLU A 67 17.05 -1.24 6.82
CA GLU A 67 18.43 -1.07 7.27
C GLU A 67 18.60 -1.20 8.79
N ASN A 68 17.51 -1.17 9.55
CA ASN A 68 17.54 -1.24 11.01
C ASN A 68 16.84 -2.50 11.57
N GLY A 69 16.77 -3.57 10.77
CA GLY A 69 16.37 -4.91 11.19
C GLY A 69 14.87 -5.15 11.32
N GLY A 70 14.04 -4.25 10.81
CA GLY A 70 12.60 -4.47 10.59
C GLY A 70 12.32 -4.96 9.17
N ILE A 71 11.08 -5.37 8.89
CA ILE A 71 10.59 -5.72 7.56
C ILE A 71 9.41 -4.82 7.23
N ALA A 72 9.63 -3.83 6.36
CA ALA A 72 8.62 -2.83 6.00
C ALA A 72 7.45 -3.44 5.24
N THR A 73 6.24 -2.98 5.55
CA THR A 73 4.98 -3.40 4.91
C THR A 73 4.32 -2.24 4.21
N GLY A 74 4.41 -2.19 2.89
CA GLY A 74 3.69 -1.18 2.10
C GLY A 74 2.21 -1.52 1.95
N LYS A 75 1.34 -0.55 2.18
CA LYS A 75 -0.12 -0.76 2.19
C LYS A 75 -0.88 0.48 1.76
N HIS A 76 -2.07 0.32 1.23
CA HIS A 76 -2.87 -0.90 0.98
C HIS A 76 -2.94 -1.15 -0.53
N PHE A 77 -2.21 -2.14 -1.02
CA PHE A 77 -2.07 -2.45 -2.46
C PHE A 77 -3.40 -2.89 -3.08
N PRO A 78 -3.77 -2.43 -4.28
CA PRO A 78 -3.02 -1.61 -5.24
C PRO A 78 -3.21 -0.08 -5.09
N GLY A 79 -3.66 0.42 -3.94
CA GLY A 79 -3.87 1.83 -3.63
C GLY A 79 -5.32 2.11 -3.21
N HIS A 80 -5.51 2.55 -1.95
CA HIS A 80 -6.83 2.80 -1.32
C HIS A 80 -7.13 4.31 -1.17
N GLY A 81 -6.27 5.18 -1.71
CA GLY A 81 -6.33 6.62 -1.42
C GLY A 81 -7.48 7.34 -2.11
N ASP A 82 -8.00 6.84 -3.24
CA ASP A 82 -9.08 7.45 -4.02
C ASP A 82 -10.41 6.67 -3.86
N THR A 83 -10.71 6.19 -2.67
CA THR A 83 -11.99 5.57 -2.35
C THR A 83 -12.86 6.49 -1.51
N ASP A 84 -14.17 6.45 -1.72
CA ASP A 84 -15.20 7.17 -0.97
C ASP A 84 -15.96 6.27 0.01
N VAL A 85 -15.66 4.98 0.03
CA VAL A 85 -16.28 3.96 0.87
C VAL A 85 -15.24 3.31 1.76
N ASP A 86 -15.58 3.11 3.03
CA ASP A 86 -14.76 2.35 3.97
C ASP A 86 -14.85 0.85 3.68
N SER A 87 -13.71 0.21 3.42
CA SER A 87 -13.61 -1.25 3.17
C SER A 87 -14.04 -2.11 4.36
N HIS A 88 -14.10 -1.55 5.57
CA HIS A 88 -14.72 -2.21 6.72
C HIS A 88 -16.25 -2.35 6.57
N MET A 89 -16.88 -1.52 5.76
CA MET A 89 -18.35 -1.47 5.60
C MET A 89 -18.83 -2.11 4.31
N ALA A 90 -18.12 -1.93 3.19
CA ALA A 90 -18.47 -2.45 1.88
C ALA A 90 -17.22 -2.58 1.00
N LEU A 91 -17.33 -3.20 -0.18
CA LEU A 91 -16.26 -3.28 -1.16
C LEU A 91 -16.17 -1.96 -1.95
N PRO A 92 -15.11 -1.14 -1.73
CA PRO A 92 -14.91 0.09 -2.49
C PRO A 92 -14.57 -0.21 -3.95
N LEU A 93 -14.97 0.67 -4.86
CA LEU A 93 -14.69 0.58 -6.29
C LEU A 93 -13.78 1.74 -6.71
N ILE A 94 -12.66 1.43 -7.36
CA ILE A 94 -11.82 2.40 -8.05
C ILE A 94 -12.07 2.26 -9.56
N PRO A 95 -12.75 3.22 -10.20
CA PRO A 95 -13.17 3.11 -11.60
C PRO A 95 -12.13 3.64 -12.59
N HIS A 96 -10.89 3.84 -12.16
CA HIS A 96 -9.83 4.41 -13.00
C HIS A 96 -9.29 3.41 -14.00
N ASP A 97 -8.80 3.92 -15.14
CA ASP A 97 -8.10 3.11 -16.13
C ASP A 97 -6.67 2.73 -15.69
N ARG A 98 -6.05 1.82 -16.43
CA ARG A 98 -4.70 1.32 -16.15
C ARG A 98 -3.66 2.45 -16.12
N ALA A 99 -3.71 3.40 -17.05
CA ALA A 99 -2.73 4.48 -17.15
C ALA A 99 -2.78 5.40 -15.91
N ARG A 100 -3.99 5.68 -15.41
CA ARG A 100 -4.16 6.42 -14.16
C ARG A 100 -3.64 5.62 -12.97
N MET A 101 -3.98 4.33 -12.87
CA MET A 101 -3.48 3.48 -11.79
C MET A 101 -1.95 3.43 -11.78
N ASP A 102 -1.31 3.28 -12.93
CA ASP A 102 0.15 3.25 -13.05
C ASP A 102 0.81 4.56 -12.61
N SER A 103 0.20 5.70 -12.94
CA SER A 103 0.80 7.01 -12.67
C SER A 103 0.55 7.56 -11.27
N VAL A 104 -0.44 7.05 -10.56
CA VAL A 104 -0.85 7.57 -9.25
C VAL A 104 -0.80 6.48 -8.18
N GLU A 105 -1.67 5.49 -8.25
CA GLU A 105 -1.87 4.53 -7.18
C GLU A 105 -0.70 3.55 -7.05
N LEU A 106 -0.21 3.00 -8.18
CA LEU A 106 0.87 2.01 -8.21
C LEU A 106 2.28 2.64 -8.10
N PHE A 107 2.42 3.91 -8.46
CA PHE A 107 3.72 4.58 -8.50
C PHE A 107 4.46 4.58 -7.16
N PRO A 108 3.84 4.89 -6.00
CA PRO A 108 4.51 4.78 -4.70
C PRO A 108 4.89 3.34 -4.32
N PHE A 109 4.08 2.35 -4.71
CA PHE A 109 4.40 0.94 -4.45
C PHE A 109 5.63 0.49 -5.24
N GLN A 110 5.75 0.88 -6.53
CA GLN A 110 6.94 0.57 -7.32
C GLN A 110 8.20 1.17 -6.68
N ALA A 111 8.15 2.44 -6.27
CA ALA A 111 9.28 3.09 -5.61
C ALA A 111 9.66 2.41 -4.27
N ALA A 112 8.70 1.91 -3.53
CA ALA A 112 8.93 1.18 -2.29
C ALA A 112 9.52 -0.23 -2.55
N ILE A 113 9.07 -0.93 -3.60
CA ILE A 113 9.64 -2.21 -4.06
C ILE A 113 11.11 -2.01 -4.45
N ASP A 114 11.40 -0.99 -5.26
CA ASP A 114 12.76 -0.64 -5.69
C ASP A 114 13.66 -0.26 -4.51
N ALA A 115 13.08 0.25 -3.40
CA ALA A 115 13.77 0.53 -2.14
C ALA A 115 13.96 -0.71 -1.24
N GLY A 116 13.55 -1.91 -1.68
CA GLY A 116 13.75 -3.19 -0.98
C GLY A 116 12.65 -3.53 0.02
N MET A 117 11.42 -3.05 -0.18
CA MET A 117 10.28 -3.39 0.68
C MET A 117 10.06 -4.90 0.78
N GLY A 118 9.97 -5.42 2.01
CA GLY A 118 9.89 -6.87 2.26
C GLY A 118 8.48 -7.45 2.28
N VAL A 119 7.46 -6.63 2.53
CA VAL A 119 6.05 -7.06 2.61
C VAL A 119 5.13 -6.09 1.88
N VAL A 120 4.17 -6.61 1.15
CA VAL A 120 3.00 -5.87 0.64
C VAL A 120 1.75 -6.36 1.36
N MET A 121 0.91 -5.43 1.83
CA MET A 121 -0.41 -5.75 2.34
C MET A 121 -1.49 -5.34 1.34
N THR A 122 -2.37 -6.28 0.99
CA THR A 122 -3.44 -6.05 0.01
C THR A 122 -4.62 -5.34 0.63
N ALA A 123 -5.29 -4.52 -0.18
CA ALA A 123 -6.57 -3.90 0.15
C ALA A 123 -7.76 -4.74 -0.33
N HIS A 124 -8.86 -4.69 0.41
CA HIS A 124 -10.14 -5.22 -0.04
C HIS A 124 -10.91 -4.17 -0.85
N ILE A 125 -10.41 -3.90 -2.06
CA ILE A 125 -10.99 -2.95 -3.01
C ILE A 125 -11.16 -3.59 -4.37
N SER A 126 -12.12 -3.12 -5.16
CA SER A 126 -12.34 -3.54 -6.54
C SER A 126 -11.70 -2.56 -7.51
N VAL A 127 -10.83 -3.05 -8.39
CA VAL A 127 -10.15 -2.27 -9.43
C VAL A 127 -10.29 -3.00 -10.77
N PRO A 128 -11.41 -2.84 -11.50
CA PRO A 128 -11.67 -3.62 -12.72
C PRO A 128 -10.62 -3.48 -13.80
N SER A 129 -10.00 -2.32 -13.94
CA SER A 129 -8.93 -2.08 -14.93
C SER A 129 -7.66 -2.90 -14.69
N LEU A 130 -7.44 -3.36 -13.45
CA LEU A 130 -6.33 -4.25 -13.08
C LEU A 130 -6.76 -5.72 -13.00
N ASN A 131 -8.08 -6.01 -13.05
CA ASN A 131 -8.65 -7.34 -12.83
C ASN A 131 -9.44 -7.85 -14.06
N ASN A 132 -8.98 -7.57 -15.27
CA ASN A 132 -9.62 -8.01 -16.51
C ASN A 132 -11.12 -7.63 -16.63
N GLY A 133 -11.52 -6.51 -16.04
CA GLY A 133 -12.90 -6.03 -16.00
C GLY A 133 -13.76 -6.63 -14.87
N LEU A 134 -13.23 -7.57 -14.10
CA LEU A 134 -13.92 -8.20 -12.96
C LEU A 134 -13.95 -7.26 -11.74
N ARG A 135 -14.99 -7.38 -10.93
CA ARG A 135 -15.19 -6.56 -9.72
C ARG A 135 -14.84 -7.28 -8.42
N ASP A 136 -14.14 -8.39 -8.51
CA ASP A 136 -13.69 -9.12 -7.33
C ASP A 136 -12.69 -8.25 -6.52
N PRO A 137 -12.60 -8.47 -5.20
CA PRO A 137 -11.60 -7.80 -4.37
C PRO A 137 -10.17 -8.06 -4.85
N ALA A 138 -9.32 -7.03 -4.85
CA ALA A 138 -7.92 -7.15 -5.24
C ALA A 138 -7.19 -8.25 -4.46
N THR A 139 -7.53 -8.44 -3.19
CA THR A 139 -7.02 -9.51 -2.33
C THR A 139 -7.26 -10.93 -2.88
N LEU A 140 -8.27 -11.14 -3.72
CA LEU A 140 -8.63 -12.44 -4.29
C LEU A 140 -8.27 -12.55 -5.78
N SER A 141 -7.66 -11.54 -6.37
CA SER A 141 -7.38 -11.46 -7.81
C SER A 141 -5.98 -11.96 -8.18
N ALA A 142 -5.90 -13.04 -8.93
CA ALA A 142 -4.62 -13.52 -9.49
C ALA A 142 -4.01 -12.48 -10.46
N ALA A 143 -4.84 -11.80 -11.27
CA ALA A 143 -4.37 -10.75 -12.18
C ALA A 143 -3.66 -9.60 -11.43
N ILE A 144 -4.14 -9.25 -10.23
CA ILE A 144 -3.54 -8.19 -9.41
C ILE A 144 -2.35 -8.71 -8.60
N LEU A 145 -2.46 -9.89 -7.99
CA LEU A 145 -1.45 -10.38 -7.06
C LEU A 145 -0.31 -11.15 -7.75
N THR A 146 -0.59 -11.82 -8.84
CA THR A 146 0.42 -12.57 -9.59
C THR A 146 0.90 -11.78 -10.80
N ASP A 147 0.02 -11.52 -11.76
CA ASP A 147 0.44 -10.94 -13.03
C ASP A 147 0.99 -9.51 -12.82
N LEU A 148 0.26 -8.64 -12.10
CA LEU A 148 0.71 -7.27 -11.86
C LEU A 148 1.82 -7.22 -10.80
N LEU A 149 1.56 -7.68 -9.57
CA LEU A 149 2.49 -7.45 -8.45
C LEU A 149 3.77 -8.28 -8.58
N ARG A 150 3.65 -9.59 -8.87
CA ARG A 150 4.82 -10.48 -8.96
C ARG A 150 5.56 -10.33 -10.27
N GLU A 151 4.83 -10.34 -11.42
CA GLU A 151 5.46 -10.41 -12.73
C GLU A 151 5.80 -9.02 -13.27
N ASP A 152 4.83 -8.08 -13.34
CA ASP A 152 5.07 -6.76 -13.91
C ASP A 152 5.91 -5.86 -12.98
N MET A 153 5.58 -5.82 -11.68
CA MET A 153 6.26 -4.98 -10.69
C MET A 153 7.47 -5.66 -10.01
N HIS A 154 7.71 -6.94 -10.32
CA HIS A 154 8.86 -7.73 -9.82
C HIS A 154 8.97 -7.82 -8.30
N PHE A 155 7.85 -7.85 -7.59
CA PHE A 155 7.86 -8.02 -6.14
C PHE A 155 8.00 -9.49 -5.75
N ASP A 156 9.06 -9.85 -5.03
CA ASP A 156 9.37 -11.21 -4.59
C ASP A 156 9.23 -11.43 -3.07
N GLY A 157 8.85 -10.37 -2.32
CA GLY A 157 8.67 -10.41 -0.87
C GLY A 157 7.39 -11.13 -0.39
N LEU A 158 7.07 -10.98 0.88
CA LEU A 158 5.87 -11.56 1.48
C LEU A 158 4.61 -10.78 1.09
N LEU A 159 3.52 -11.50 0.92
CA LEU A 159 2.20 -10.93 0.64
C LEU A 159 1.27 -11.23 1.82
N PHE A 160 0.74 -10.18 2.44
CA PHE A 160 -0.24 -10.26 3.51
C PHE A 160 -1.59 -9.73 3.00
N THR A 161 -2.67 -10.25 3.54
CA THR A 161 -4.00 -9.65 3.36
C THR A 161 -4.24 -8.63 4.48
N ASP A 162 -5.07 -7.62 4.22
CA ASP A 162 -5.75 -6.92 5.32
C ASP A 162 -6.69 -7.89 6.04
N ALA A 163 -7.34 -7.46 7.11
CA ALA A 163 -8.15 -8.32 7.97
C ALA A 163 -9.30 -8.99 7.19
N MET A 164 -9.32 -10.32 7.15
CA MET A 164 -10.28 -11.10 6.33
C MET A 164 -11.70 -11.13 6.92
N ASP A 165 -11.92 -10.57 8.09
CA ASP A 165 -13.24 -10.39 8.71
C ASP A 165 -13.93 -9.05 8.32
N MET A 166 -13.24 -8.20 7.53
CA MET A 166 -13.82 -6.97 6.99
C MET A 166 -14.99 -7.25 6.05
N SER A 167 -16.03 -6.41 6.10
CA SER A 167 -17.28 -6.63 5.33
C SER A 167 -17.07 -6.68 3.81
N ALA A 168 -16.03 -6.03 3.29
CA ALA A 168 -15.67 -6.09 1.88
C ALA A 168 -15.34 -7.51 1.39
N ILE A 169 -14.89 -8.41 2.27
CA ILE A 169 -14.55 -9.80 1.99
C ILE A 169 -15.56 -10.77 2.62
N ALA A 170 -15.94 -10.57 3.87
CA ALA A 170 -16.75 -11.53 4.62
C ALA A 170 -18.17 -11.76 4.04
N ARG A 171 -18.59 -10.94 3.08
CA ARG A 171 -19.90 -11.02 2.41
C ARG A 171 -19.81 -11.44 0.93
N GLN A 172 -18.63 -11.85 0.45
CA GLN A 172 -18.40 -12.30 -0.93
C GLN A 172 -18.77 -13.78 -1.13
#